data_22a37d11908e11298f6863a370276866
#
_entry.id   22a37d11908e11298f6863a370276866
#
_cell.length_a   1.000
_cell.length_b   1.000
_cell.length_c   1.000
_cell.angle_alpha   90.00
_cell.angle_beta   90.00
_cell.angle_gamma   90.00
#
_symmetry.space_group_name_H-M   'P 1'
#
loop_
_entity.id
_entity.type
_entity.pdbx_description
1 polymer ?
#
loop_
_entity_poly.entity_id
_entity_poly.type
_entity_poly.pdbx_seq_one_letter_code
_entity_poly.pdbx_strand_id
1 'polypeptide(L)'
;MKRLLVVLLACIAAIAAAPQDARAGECGLPSKQRPLWIDFADGNVPYWPMFARPGVIAAAANFIYPARLREMGAKTVYWEMNLRQRVGTPTAPIRPNLVEDWADRIFYRAVASTNCARPWMALNEMWGANLPTPWSPTNAQYRANVLSFVRRLSALGARPYLLLSTRPFTDGEAGDWWRQTAPYTTFVRETYVPAPAFHRQGPVLASRNLRRVFRSGITELTSIGVPIEKTGLILGFHTNPGTGGREGLKPASAWFNHIKLQVLAARQVSRELPFRTIWSWGWGEWAASDRDPDKPAAACVWLWTRNPALCNGPAVAGAGFDESLTVGQLRFPPGVQCKTPWGNVSSSAVAAATRVTGDREVALSSLFAHVVLTAQMPVTSKELRAAQRTVIASRFGGSTAAYRRALARARATRTLAQSIVSDQVRQVKIARRFAVPRPSGPEIADFRRSASAKRARLVEAVPAAPWLGRQRRGVAIEGSAPGQVFGIPAGREVEVQTGTGTYKVRALGVAGPLGTFPLDQARSAIGATLMKSARDQRFDRWLMNKQISAHSYTTCRADRLPAVGTLELTDSLPFLALPG
;
A
#
# COMPACT_ATOMS: atom_id res chain seq x y z
N MET A 1 17.50 -56.99 -12.60
CA MET A 1 17.87 -56.02 -11.57
C MET A 1 18.07 -54.57 -12.09
N LYS A 2 18.71 -54.31 -13.23
CA LYS A 2 18.91 -52.93 -13.75
C LYS A 2 17.61 -52.15 -14.11
N ARG A 3 16.56 -52.82 -14.57
CA ARG A 3 15.26 -52.16 -14.91
C ARG A 3 14.42 -51.78 -13.68
N LEU A 4 14.56 -52.46 -12.55
CA LEU A 4 13.87 -52.12 -11.31
C LEU A 4 14.47 -50.86 -10.64
N LEU A 5 15.78 -50.68 -10.77
CA LEU A 5 16.50 -49.52 -10.21
C LEU A 5 16.12 -48.21 -10.92
N VAL A 6 15.91 -48.26 -12.25
CA VAL A 6 15.51 -47.09 -13.04
C VAL A 6 14.08 -46.64 -12.70
N VAL A 7 13.15 -47.60 -12.45
CA VAL A 7 11.78 -47.27 -12.07
C VAL A 7 11.73 -46.69 -10.66
N LEU A 8 12.55 -47.16 -9.73
CA LEU A 8 12.61 -46.61 -8.37
C LEU A 8 13.22 -45.21 -8.35
N LEU A 9 14.24 -44.95 -9.14
CA LEU A 9 14.84 -43.61 -9.29
C LEU A 9 13.88 -42.60 -9.98
N ALA A 10 13.08 -43.07 -10.95
CA ALA A 10 12.06 -42.21 -11.60
C ALA A 10 10.91 -41.89 -10.62
N CYS A 11 10.49 -42.80 -9.74
CA CYS A 11 9.50 -42.55 -8.71
C CYS A 11 10.02 -41.59 -7.62
N ILE A 12 11.30 -41.70 -7.23
CA ILE A 12 11.90 -40.79 -6.26
C ILE A 12 12.08 -39.37 -6.87
N ALA A 13 12.43 -39.25 -8.15
CA ALA A 13 12.50 -37.96 -8.85
C ALA A 13 11.12 -37.33 -9.04
N ALA A 14 10.05 -38.11 -9.22
CA ALA A 14 8.69 -37.61 -9.32
C ALA A 14 8.14 -37.10 -7.95
N ILE A 15 8.61 -37.65 -6.82
CA ILE A 15 8.26 -37.15 -5.50
C ILE A 15 9.02 -35.87 -5.13
N ALA A 16 10.24 -35.70 -5.67
CA ALA A 16 11.02 -34.48 -5.47
C ALA A 16 10.60 -33.29 -6.37
N ALA A 17 9.80 -33.57 -7.39
CA ALA A 17 9.22 -32.57 -8.31
C ALA A 17 7.74 -32.26 -7.97
N ALA A 18 7.30 -32.48 -6.73
CA ALA A 18 6.11 -31.77 -6.26
C ALA A 18 6.41 -30.27 -6.41
N PRO A 19 5.56 -29.50 -7.13
CA PRO A 19 5.81 -28.10 -7.33
C PRO A 19 6.01 -27.47 -5.96
N GLN A 20 7.12 -26.75 -5.78
CA GLN A 20 7.28 -25.78 -4.70
C GLN A 20 6.33 -24.60 -4.97
N ASP A 21 5.12 -24.94 -5.38
CA ASP A 21 4.01 -24.05 -5.48
C ASP A 21 3.62 -23.62 -4.08
N ALA A 22 3.91 -22.39 -3.91
CA ALA A 22 3.34 -21.61 -2.86
C ALA A 22 3.79 -22.14 -1.48
N ARG A 23 4.84 -21.62 -1.00
CA ARG A 23 4.79 -21.11 0.38
C ARG A 23 3.47 -20.38 0.44
N ALA A 24 2.44 -21.09 0.89
CA ALA A 24 1.08 -20.59 0.99
C ALA A 24 1.22 -19.24 1.70
N GLY A 25 1.09 -18.16 0.95
CA GLY A 25 1.22 -16.85 1.53
C GLY A 25 0.22 -16.85 2.66
N GLU A 26 0.68 -16.64 3.87
CA GLU A 26 -0.07 -16.63 5.11
C GLU A 26 -1.55 -17.04 4.95
N CYS A 27 -1.85 -18.32 5.06
CA CYS A 27 -3.18 -18.90 4.85
C CYS A 27 -3.72 -18.81 3.41
N GLY A 28 -2.85 -18.68 2.44
CA GLY A 28 -3.22 -18.59 1.03
C GLY A 28 -3.82 -17.24 0.63
N LEU A 29 -3.86 -16.23 1.50
CA LEU A 29 -4.30 -14.89 1.11
C LEU A 29 -3.21 -14.18 0.31
N PRO A 30 -3.56 -13.45 -0.77
CA PRO A 30 -2.59 -12.77 -1.61
C PRO A 30 -1.82 -11.70 -0.81
N SER A 31 -0.51 -11.85 -0.66
CA SER A 31 0.32 -10.88 0.07
C SER A 31 0.56 -9.59 -0.73
N LYS A 32 0.63 -9.69 -2.06
CA LYS A 32 0.95 -8.58 -2.97
C LYS A 32 -0.26 -7.86 -3.54
N GLN A 33 -1.44 -8.50 -3.58
CA GLN A 33 -2.65 -7.89 -4.12
C GLN A 33 -3.15 -6.77 -3.22
N ARG A 34 -3.41 -5.59 -3.79
CA ARG A 34 -4.06 -4.46 -3.11
C ARG A 34 -5.07 -3.81 -4.05
N PRO A 35 -6.28 -3.47 -3.58
CA PRO A 35 -6.87 -3.93 -2.32
C PRO A 35 -7.26 -5.41 -2.37
N LEU A 36 -7.35 -6.05 -1.21
CA LEU A 36 -8.03 -7.34 -1.09
C LEU A 36 -9.54 -7.10 -1.02
N TRP A 37 -10.30 -7.88 -1.76
CA TRP A 37 -11.77 -7.86 -1.71
C TRP A 37 -12.23 -9.00 -0.80
N ILE A 38 -12.99 -8.67 0.25
CA ILE A 38 -13.43 -9.62 1.28
C ILE A 38 -14.95 -9.49 1.43
N ASP A 39 -15.64 -10.62 1.46
CA ASP A 39 -17.10 -10.66 1.52
C ASP A 39 -17.55 -11.35 2.81
N PHE A 40 -18.49 -10.76 3.54
CA PHE A 40 -19.12 -11.46 4.64
C PHE A 40 -20.12 -12.47 4.12
N ALA A 41 -19.90 -13.76 4.42
CA ALA A 41 -20.71 -14.85 3.93
C ALA A 41 -20.70 -16.03 4.93
N ASP A 42 -21.75 -16.18 5.71
CA ASP A 42 -21.97 -17.26 6.65
C ASP A 42 -23.41 -17.77 6.61
N GLY A 43 -23.85 -18.48 7.64
CA GLY A 43 -25.19 -19.05 7.71
C GLY A 43 -26.34 -18.06 7.68
N ASN A 44 -26.08 -16.79 7.91
CA ASN A 44 -27.08 -15.72 7.78
C ASN A 44 -27.24 -15.24 6.33
N VAL A 45 -26.40 -15.73 5.41
CA VAL A 45 -26.51 -15.53 3.96
C VAL A 45 -27.03 -16.81 3.34
N PRO A 46 -28.35 -16.96 3.06
CA PRO A 46 -28.94 -18.22 2.57
C PRO A 46 -28.28 -18.74 1.28
N TYR A 47 -27.72 -17.82 0.48
CA TYR A 47 -26.99 -18.08 -0.76
C TYR A 47 -25.45 -17.99 -0.58
N TRP A 48 -24.94 -18.23 0.63
CA TRP A 48 -23.52 -18.19 0.93
C TRP A 48 -22.64 -19.03 -0.03
N PRO A 49 -23.13 -20.16 -0.64
CA PRO A 49 -22.35 -20.90 -1.63
C PRO A 49 -21.91 -20.09 -2.85
N MET A 50 -22.59 -18.99 -3.13
CA MET A 50 -22.18 -18.05 -4.18
C MET A 50 -20.79 -17.43 -3.89
N PHE A 51 -20.44 -17.25 -2.63
CA PHE A 51 -19.14 -16.73 -2.19
C PHE A 51 -18.09 -17.84 -1.97
N ALA A 52 -18.48 -19.12 -2.00
CA ALA A 52 -17.64 -20.26 -1.72
C ALA A 52 -16.95 -20.79 -2.99
N ARG A 53 -16.15 -19.93 -3.66
CA ARG A 53 -15.48 -20.29 -4.91
C ARG A 53 -14.06 -19.76 -5.01
N PRO A 54 -13.20 -20.35 -5.86
CA PRO A 54 -11.87 -19.83 -6.14
C PRO A 54 -11.91 -18.34 -6.56
N GLY A 55 -10.96 -17.55 -6.04
CA GLY A 55 -10.89 -16.11 -6.30
C GLY A 55 -11.71 -15.24 -5.33
N VAL A 56 -12.54 -15.83 -4.47
CA VAL A 56 -13.25 -15.13 -3.38
C VAL A 56 -12.47 -15.28 -2.07
N ILE A 57 -12.50 -14.22 -1.25
CA ILE A 57 -12.07 -14.24 0.15
C ILE A 57 -13.34 -13.96 0.97
N ALA A 58 -13.77 -14.92 1.77
CA ALA A 58 -14.99 -14.82 2.56
C ALA A 58 -14.70 -14.74 4.06
N ALA A 59 -15.33 -13.80 4.74
CA ALA A 59 -15.32 -13.70 6.19
C ALA A 59 -16.57 -14.39 6.75
N ALA A 60 -16.38 -15.34 7.65
CA ALA A 60 -17.47 -16.09 8.26
C ALA A 60 -17.22 -16.38 9.74
N ALA A 61 -18.30 -16.39 10.51
CA ALA A 61 -18.29 -16.75 11.92
C ALA A 61 -18.36 -18.27 12.11
N ASN A 62 -18.11 -18.73 13.37
CA ASN A 62 -18.13 -20.08 13.89
C ASN A 62 -17.16 -21.09 13.21
N PHE A 63 -17.33 -22.39 13.48
CA PHE A 63 -16.44 -23.44 12.95
C PHE A 63 -16.86 -24.00 11.60
N ILE A 64 -18.15 -23.94 11.29
CA ILE A 64 -18.74 -24.67 10.16
C ILE A 64 -18.51 -23.91 8.85
N TYR A 65 -18.85 -22.62 8.81
CA TYR A 65 -18.84 -21.86 7.56
C TYR A 65 -17.44 -21.57 7.01
N PRO A 66 -16.43 -21.19 7.83
CA PRO A 66 -15.07 -21.04 7.31
C PRO A 66 -14.53 -22.34 6.69
N ALA A 67 -14.83 -23.50 7.28
CA ALA A 67 -14.42 -24.78 6.74
C ALA A 67 -15.10 -25.09 5.39
N ARG A 68 -16.43 -24.98 5.32
CA ARG A 68 -17.22 -25.23 4.09
C ARG A 68 -16.82 -24.29 2.94
N LEU A 69 -16.65 -23.00 3.22
CA LEU A 69 -16.19 -22.02 2.22
C LEU A 69 -14.84 -22.41 1.62
N ARG A 70 -13.93 -22.88 2.48
CA ARG A 70 -12.60 -23.34 2.05
C ARG A 70 -12.67 -24.63 1.23
N GLU A 71 -13.46 -25.61 1.66
CA GLU A 71 -13.69 -26.88 0.93
C GLU A 71 -14.18 -26.62 -0.49
N MET A 72 -14.97 -25.57 -0.70
CA MET A 72 -15.49 -25.16 -2.01
C MET A 72 -14.51 -24.23 -2.77
N GLY A 73 -13.34 -23.91 -2.23
CA GLY A 73 -12.26 -23.19 -2.89
C GLY A 73 -12.12 -21.70 -2.54
N ALA A 74 -12.96 -21.13 -1.70
CA ALA A 74 -12.76 -19.77 -1.20
C ALA A 74 -11.62 -19.70 -0.20
N LYS A 75 -11.00 -18.53 -0.07
CA LYS A 75 -10.11 -18.21 1.04
C LYS A 75 -10.92 -17.66 2.18
N THR A 76 -10.49 -17.88 3.42
CA THR A 76 -11.32 -17.54 4.59
C THR A 76 -10.66 -16.60 5.56
N VAL A 77 -11.46 -15.71 6.12
CA VAL A 77 -11.17 -14.84 7.26
C VAL A 77 -12.10 -15.25 8.40
N TYR A 78 -11.57 -15.48 9.59
CA TYR A 78 -12.40 -15.74 10.76
C TYR A 78 -13.08 -14.46 11.21
N TRP A 79 -14.40 -14.48 11.43
CA TRP A 79 -15.17 -13.35 11.91
C TRP A 79 -15.56 -13.52 13.38
N GLU A 80 -14.97 -12.73 14.27
CA GLU A 80 -15.39 -12.61 15.67
C GLU A 80 -16.52 -11.58 15.79
N MET A 81 -17.75 -12.06 15.88
CA MET A 81 -18.96 -11.24 15.93
C MET A 81 -19.14 -10.49 17.24
N ASN A 82 -18.53 -10.98 18.32
CA ASN A 82 -18.83 -10.58 19.68
C ASN A 82 -17.62 -9.87 20.35
N LEU A 83 -16.94 -8.98 19.64
CA LEU A 83 -15.80 -8.25 20.21
C LEU A 83 -16.15 -7.59 21.57
N ARG A 84 -17.35 -7.01 21.69
CA ARG A 84 -17.85 -6.41 22.95
C ARG A 84 -17.84 -7.37 24.14
N GLN A 85 -18.00 -8.66 23.92
CA GLN A 85 -17.92 -9.67 25.00
C GLN A 85 -16.47 -9.99 25.37
N ARG A 86 -15.49 -9.59 24.56
CA ARG A 86 -14.07 -9.86 24.73
C ARG A 86 -13.30 -8.71 25.36
N VAL A 87 -13.78 -7.47 25.16
CA VAL A 87 -13.11 -6.25 25.64
C VAL A 87 -14.02 -5.34 26.46
N GLY A 88 -15.35 -5.59 26.45
CA GLY A 88 -16.38 -4.75 27.05
C GLY A 88 -16.89 -3.64 26.11
N THR A 89 -17.42 -2.60 26.72
CA THR A 89 -17.89 -1.38 26.03
C THR A 89 -17.24 -0.14 26.66
N PRO A 90 -17.35 1.04 26.04
CA PRO A 90 -16.80 2.28 26.62
C PRO A 90 -17.31 2.64 28.02
N THR A 91 -18.51 2.19 28.37
CA THR A 91 -19.13 2.44 29.69
C THR A 91 -19.06 1.24 30.65
N ALA A 92 -18.77 0.04 30.11
CA ALA A 92 -18.67 -1.19 30.87
C ALA A 92 -17.52 -2.08 30.32
N PRO A 93 -16.25 -1.67 30.51
CA PRO A 93 -15.11 -2.49 30.11
C PRO A 93 -15.03 -3.77 30.94
N ILE A 94 -14.59 -4.87 30.33
CA ILE A 94 -14.30 -6.09 31.12
C ILE A 94 -13.03 -5.90 31.96
N ARG A 95 -12.82 -6.79 32.91
CA ARG A 95 -11.61 -6.79 33.74
C ARG A 95 -10.36 -7.03 32.87
N PRO A 96 -9.29 -6.23 33.01
CA PRO A 96 -8.10 -6.31 32.16
C PRO A 96 -7.44 -7.69 32.11
N ASN A 97 -7.42 -8.39 33.25
CA ASN A 97 -6.82 -9.72 33.37
C ASN A 97 -7.52 -10.82 32.53
N LEU A 98 -8.75 -10.58 32.06
CA LEU A 98 -9.49 -11.51 31.21
C LEU A 98 -9.24 -11.29 29.70
N VAL A 99 -8.68 -10.14 29.33
CA VAL A 99 -8.58 -9.72 27.92
C VAL A 99 -7.63 -10.62 27.12
N GLU A 100 -6.48 -10.95 27.68
CA GLU A 100 -5.48 -11.79 27.02
C GLU A 100 -5.94 -13.24 26.93
N ASP A 101 -6.60 -13.78 27.97
CA ASP A 101 -7.22 -15.10 27.93
C ASP A 101 -8.27 -15.22 26.82
N TRP A 102 -9.09 -14.17 26.66
CA TRP A 102 -10.03 -14.11 25.55
C TRP A 102 -9.32 -14.06 24.19
N ALA A 103 -8.26 -13.29 24.06
CA ALA A 103 -7.49 -13.22 22.82
C ALA A 103 -6.94 -14.61 22.44
N ASP A 104 -6.36 -15.34 23.42
CA ASP A 104 -5.84 -16.68 23.22
C ASP A 104 -6.94 -17.65 22.75
N ARG A 105 -8.08 -17.69 23.45
CA ARG A 105 -9.22 -18.56 23.09
C ARG A 105 -9.74 -18.27 21.68
N ILE A 106 -9.89 -17.00 21.33
CA ILE A 106 -10.40 -16.61 20.00
C ILE A 106 -9.35 -16.88 18.92
N PHE A 107 -8.06 -16.70 19.21
CA PHE A 107 -6.99 -17.08 18.30
C PHE A 107 -7.04 -18.57 17.94
N TYR A 108 -7.06 -19.45 18.95
CA TYR A 108 -7.10 -20.90 18.70
C TYR A 108 -8.39 -21.35 18.01
N ARG A 109 -9.51 -20.69 18.32
CA ARG A 109 -10.76 -20.90 17.58
C ARG A 109 -10.62 -20.51 16.11
N ALA A 110 -10.00 -19.38 15.81
CA ALA A 110 -9.76 -18.93 14.45
C ALA A 110 -8.81 -19.88 13.69
N VAL A 111 -7.74 -20.35 14.35
CA VAL A 111 -6.84 -21.37 13.79
C VAL A 111 -7.60 -22.64 13.42
N ALA A 112 -8.41 -23.17 14.33
CA ALA A 112 -9.19 -24.40 14.10
C ALA A 112 -10.23 -24.21 12.97
N SER A 113 -10.95 -23.08 12.96
CA SER A 113 -12.01 -22.79 11.96
C SER A 113 -11.43 -22.57 10.55
N THR A 114 -10.32 -21.86 10.43
CA THR A 114 -9.73 -21.53 9.14
C THR A 114 -8.65 -22.51 8.69
N ASN A 115 -8.26 -23.45 9.56
CA ASN A 115 -7.10 -24.34 9.36
C ASN A 115 -5.84 -23.57 8.98
N CYS A 116 -5.55 -22.51 9.70
CA CYS A 116 -4.52 -21.55 9.37
C CYS A 116 -3.73 -21.17 10.63
N ALA A 117 -2.43 -21.42 10.67
CA ALA A 117 -1.59 -21.09 11.82
C ALA A 117 -1.47 -19.57 12.09
N ARG A 118 -1.73 -18.73 11.08
CA ARG A 118 -1.72 -17.27 11.19
C ARG A 118 -3.01 -16.68 10.63
N PRO A 119 -4.15 -16.87 11.32
CA PRO A 119 -5.46 -16.55 10.79
C PRO A 119 -5.64 -15.03 10.61
N TRP A 120 -6.33 -14.67 9.54
CA TRP A 120 -6.88 -13.34 9.37
C TRP A 120 -8.20 -13.29 10.12
N MET A 121 -8.43 -12.21 10.89
CA MET A 121 -9.54 -12.13 11.82
C MET A 121 -10.25 -10.78 11.68
N ALA A 122 -11.54 -10.81 11.35
CA ALA A 122 -12.40 -9.64 11.42
C ALA A 122 -12.97 -9.53 12.85
N LEU A 123 -12.71 -8.40 13.51
CA LEU A 123 -13.20 -8.10 14.87
C LEU A 123 -14.38 -7.15 14.74
N ASN A 124 -15.58 -7.65 14.98
CA ASN A 124 -16.81 -6.91 14.71
C ASN A 124 -16.96 -5.73 15.65
N GLU A 125 -17.19 -4.58 15.06
CA GLU A 125 -17.57 -3.28 15.63
C GLU A 125 -16.85 -2.87 16.93
N MET A 126 -15.85 -2.05 16.77
CA MET A 126 -15.31 -1.28 17.88
C MET A 126 -16.29 -0.15 18.26
N TRP A 127 -16.88 -0.23 19.43
CA TRP A 127 -17.79 0.80 19.94
C TRP A 127 -17.02 2.04 20.39
N GLY A 128 -17.71 3.19 20.30
CA GLY A 128 -17.18 4.45 20.80
C GLY A 128 -15.94 4.97 20.07
N ALA A 129 -15.69 4.55 18.82
CA ALA A 129 -14.60 5.08 18.02
C ALA A 129 -14.65 6.60 17.88
N ASN A 130 -15.86 7.19 17.89
CA ASN A 130 -16.15 8.62 17.75
C ASN A 130 -16.15 9.40 19.07
N LEU A 131 -15.90 8.77 20.21
CA LEU A 131 -15.92 9.46 21.50
C LEU A 131 -14.77 10.45 21.62
N PRO A 132 -15.06 11.73 21.95
CA PRO A 132 -14.04 12.77 22.08
C PRO A 132 -13.17 12.57 23.33
N THR A 133 -12.01 13.20 23.32
CA THR A 133 -11.11 13.28 24.47
C THR A 133 -11.35 14.56 25.28
N PRO A 134 -11.06 14.61 26.61
CA PRO A 134 -10.50 13.50 27.40
C PRO A 134 -11.51 12.37 27.62
N TRP A 135 -11.02 11.13 27.65
CA TRP A 135 -11.88 9.99 27.91
C TRP A 135 -12.27 9.86 29.39
N SER A 136 -13.47 9.33 29.64
CA SER A 136 -13.82 8.84 30.98
C SER A 136 -12.89 7.69 31.39
N PRO A 137 -12.70 7.42 32.69
CA PRO A 137 -11.89 6.30 33.16
C PRO A 137 -12.32 4.95 32.58
N THR A 138 -13.63 4.71 32.41
CA THR A 138 -14.16 3.48 31.82
C THR A 138 -13.84 3.39 30.33
N ASN A 139 -13.93 4.50 29.57
CA ASN A 139 -13.55 4.50 28.16
C ASN A 139 -12.03 4.33 27.99
N ALA A 140 -11.20 4.96 28.83
CA ALA A 140 -9.75 4.76 28.83
C ALA A 140 -9.41 3.28 29.06
N GLN A 141 -10.05 2.64 30.06
CA GLN A 141 -9.88 1.19 30.30
C GLN A 141 -10.34 0.33 29.11
N TYR A 142 -11.49 0.66 28.50
CA TYR A 142 -11.97 -0.03 27.31
C TYR A 142 -10.96 0.08 26.14
N ARG A 143 -10.38 1.27 25.91
CA ARG A 143 -9.33 1.49 24.90
C ARG A 143 -8.07 0.68 25.19
N ALA A 144 -7.67 0.60 26.44
CA ALA A 144 -6.56 -0.25 26.87
C ALA A 144 -6.86 -1.74 26.62
N ASN A 145 -8.08 -2.18 26.90
CA ASN A 145 -8.53 -3.56 26.63
C ASN A 145 -8.48 -3.89 25.12
N VAL A 146 -9.01 -3.01 24.27
CA VAL A 146 -8.95 -3.21 22.79
C VAL A 146 -7.49 -3.30 22.33
N LEU A 147 -6.63 -2.41 22.78
CA LEU A 147 -5.20 -2.43 22.42
C LEU A 147 -4.51 -3.72 22.90
N SER A 148 -4.74 -4.15 24.15
CA SER A 148 -4.18 -5.41 24.69
C SER A 148 -4.65 -6.61 23.87
N PHE A 149 -5.95 -6.68 23.56
CA PHE A 149 -6.56 -7.74 22.78
C PHE A 149 -5.92 -7.88 21.38
N VAL A 150 -5.86 -6.78 20.61
CA VAL A 150 -5.29 -6.84 19.25
C VAL A 150 -3.77 -7.08 19.27
N ARG A 151 -3.06 -6.55 20.29
CA ARG A 151 -1.63 -6.80 20.47
C ARG A 151 -1.36 -8.27 20.78
N ARG A 152 -2.15 -8.89 21.67
CA ARG A 152 -2.03 -10.33 22.00
C ARG A 152 -2.31 -11.19 20.77
N LEU A 153 -3.40 -10.94 20.04
CA LEU A 153 -3.70 -11.65 18.79
C LEU A 153 -2.55 -11.53 17.78
N SER A 154 -2.00 -10.33 17.61
CA SER A 154 -0.87 -10.09 16.70
C SER A 154 0.40 -10.83 17.15
N ALA A 155 0.67 -10.87 18.47
CA ALA A 155 1.81 -11.60 19.04
C ALA A 155 1.71 -13.12 18.82
N LEU A 156 0.50 -13.68 18.82
CA LEU A 156 0.22 -15.07 18.49
C LEU A 156 0.34 -15.36 16.97
N GLY A 157 0.47 -14.32 16.15
CA GLY A 157 0.63 -14.44 14.70
C GLY A 157 -0.66 -14.17 13.91
N ALA A 158 -1.78 -13.84 14.55
CA ALA A 158 -2.98 -13.42 13.85
C ALA A 158 -2.80 -12.08 13.11
N ARG A 159 -3.69 -11.82 12.16
CA ARG A 159 -3.82 -10.52 11.47
C ARG A 159 -5.20 -9.95 11.71
N PRO A 160 -5.37 -9.17 12.77
CA PRO A 160 -6.66 -8.58 13.10
C PRO A 160 -7.04 -7.46 12.13
N TYR A 161 -8.33 -7.40 11.80
CA TYR A 161 -9.03 -6.26 11.22
C TYR A 161 -10.03 -5.75 12.24
N LEU A 162 -9.89 -4.51 12.66
CA LEU A 162 -10.82 -3.85 13.59
C LEU A 162 -11.82 -3.03 12.79
N LEU A 163 -13.10 -3.44 12.85
CA LEU A 163 -14.18 -2.81 12.11
C LEU A 163 -14.70 -1.58 12.88
N LEU A 164 -14.89 -0.47 12.17
CA LEU A 164 -15.29 0.82 12.73
C LEU A 164 -16.63 1.27 12.13
N SER A 165 -17.70 1.16 12.90
CA SER A 165 -19.05 1.57 12.48
C SER A 165 -19.23 3.08 12.43
N THR A 166 -18.46 3.83 13.22
CA THR A 166 -18.52 5.29 13.28
C THR A 166 -17.22 5.95 12.86
N ARG A 167 -17.31 7.23 12.49
CA ARG A 167 -16.12 8.04 12.18
C ARG A 167 -15.25 8.14 13.43
N PRO A 168 -13.94 7.79 13.33
CA PRO A 168 -13.05 7.86 14.48
C PRO A 168 -12.82 9.32 14.92
N PHE A 169 -12.84 9.57 16.22
CA PHE A 169 -12.31 10.81 16.77
C PHE A 169 -10.78 10.73 16.77
N THR A 170 -10.12 11.79 16.28
CA THR A 170 -8.68 11.73 15.96
C THR A 170 -7.82 12.75 16.68
N ASP A 171 -8.42 13.66 17.46
CA ASP A 171 -7.68 14.71 18.15
C ASP A 171 -7.13 14.22 19.50
N GLY A 172 -6.02 14.83 19.94
CA GLY A 172 -5.41 14.59 21.24
C GLY A 172 -5.01 13.12 21.46
N GLU A 173 -5.27 12.60 22.66
CA GLU A 173 -4.93 11.22 23.06
C GLU A 173 -5.61 10.15 22.20
N ALA A 174 -6.75 10.44 21.60
CA ALA A 174 -7.39 9.53 20.67
C ALA A 174 -6.50 9.31 19.43
N GLY A 175 -5.94 10.38 18.88
CA GLY A 175 -5.00 10.29 17.77
C GLY A 175 -3.75 9.45 18.12
N ASP A 176 -3.22 9.62 19.32
CA ASP A 176 -2.10 8.82 19.82
C ASP A 176 -2.46 7.35 19.94
N TRP A 177 -3.65 7.04 20.46
CA TRP A 177 -4.14 5.67 20.61
C TRP A 177 -4.28 4.97 19.25
N TRP A 178 -4.83 5.63 18.22
CA TRP A 178 -4.93 5.07 16.88
C TRP A 178 -3.55 4.75 16.31
N ARG A 179 -2.59 5.66 16.46
CA ARG A 179 -1.20 5.43 16.02
C ARG A 179 -0.53 4.29 16.75
N GLN A 180 -0.75 4.18 18.08
CA GLN A 180 -0.21 3.11 18.91
C GLN A 180 -0.81 1.74 18.57
N THR A 181 -2.06 1.70 18.16
CA THR A 181 -2.79 0.47 17.84
C THR A 181 -2.51 -0.03 16.41
N ALA A 182 -2.20 0.87 15.47
CA ALA A 182 -1.97 0.57 14.05
C ALA A 182 -0.92 -0.53 13.76
N PRO A 183 0.18 -0.71 14.51
CA PRO A 183 1.10 -1.81 14.28
C PRO A 183 0.45 -3.20 14.37
N TYR A 184 -0.57 -3.36 15.20
CA TYR A 184 -1.17 -4.63 15.56
C TYR A 184 -2.44 -4.99 14.78
N THR A 185 -3.10 -4.02 14.12
CA THR A 185 -4.36 -4.24 13.42
C THR A 185 -4.46 -3.41 12.15
N THR A 186 -5.42 -3.76 11.30
CA THR A 186 -5.86 -2.93 10.18
C THR A 186 -7.26 -2.40 10.52
N PHE A 187 -7.45 -1.09 10.42
CA PHE A 187 -8.74 -0.45 10.66
C PHE A 187 -9.58 -0.48 9.39
N VAL A 188 -10.82 -0.92 9.50
CA VAL A 188 -11.72 -1.02 8.36
C VAL A 188 -12.96 -0.19 8.63
N ARG A 189 -13.11 0.91 7.88
CA ARG A 189 -14.18 1.89 8.07
C ARG A 189 -15.45 1.46 7.32
N GLU A 190 -16.56 1.38 8.02
CA GLU A 190 -17.87 1.17 7.43
C GLU A 190 -18.34 2.44 6.73
N THR A 191 -18.59 2.33 5.43
CA THR A 191 -19.01 3.43 4.55
C THR A 191 -20.29 3.04 3.84
N TYR A 192 -21.36 2.88 4.63
CA TYR A 192 -22.67 2.52 4.12
C TYR A 192 -23.36 3.75 3.53
N VAL A 193 -23.87 3.62 2.32
CA VAL A 193 -24.47 4.71 1.56
C VAL A 193 -25.86 4.34 1.04
N PRO A 194 -26.89 5.22 1.21
CA PRO A 194 -28.25 4.94 0.80
C PRO A 194 -28.40 5.03 -0.73
N ALA A 195 -28.74 3.91 -1.38
CA ALA A 195 -28.87 3.83 -2.83
C ALA A 195 -29.86 4.85 -3.42
N PRO A 196 -31.04 5.13 -2.84
CA PRO A 196 -31.96 6.11 -3.40
C PRO A 196 -31.37 7.51 -3.53
N ALA A 197 -30.58 7.94 -2.53
CA ALA A 197 -29.94 9.26 -2.56
C ALA A 197 -28.92 9.40 -3.69
N PHE A 198 -28.15 8.34 -3.93
CA PHE A 198 -27.14 8.31 -5.01
C PHE A 198 -27.78 8.08 -6.38
N HIS A 199 -28.81 7.26 -6.47
CA HIS A 199 -29.54 7.02 -7.72
C HIS A 199 -30.11 8.32 -8.34
N ARG A 200 -30.72 9.19 -7.49
CA ARG A 200 -31.25 10.49 -7.93
C ARG A 200 -30.21 11.43 -8.53
N GLN A 201 -28.95 11.25 -8.21
CA GLN A 201 -27.85 12.10 -8.72
C GLN A 201 -27.40 11.75 -10.14
N GLY A 202 -27.81 10.60 -10.65
CA GLY A 202 -27.29 10.04 -11.89
C GLY A 202 -25.86 9.50 -11.74
N PRO A 203 -25.36 8.74 -12.73
CA PRO A 203 -24.15 7.95 -12.58
C PRO A 203 -22.88 8.77 -12.33
N VAL A 204 -22.74 9.92 -13.00
CA VAL A 204 -21.52 10.76 -12.91
C VAL A 204 -21.40 11.40 -11.52
N LEU A 205 -22.46 12.06 -11.04
CA LEU A 205 -22.42 12.75 -9.75
C LEU A 205 -22.43 11.75 -8.59
N ALA A 206 -23.19 10.66 -8.69
CA ALA A 206 -23.18 9.58 -7.73
C ALA A 206 -21.78 8.97 -7.57
N SER A 207 -21.12 8.65 -8.68
CA SER A 207 -19.76 8.12 -8.66
C SER A 207 -18.76 9.10 -8.04
N ARG A 208 -18.87 10.39 -8.33
CA ARG A 208 -18.06 11.44 -7.70
C ARG A 208 -18.25 11.48 -6.19
N ASN A 209 -19.49 11.46 -5.74
CA ASN A 209 -19.81 11.52 -4.32
C ASN A 209 -19.39 10.23 -3.58
N LEU A 210 -19.56 9.04 -4.21
CA LEU A 210 -19.05 7.79 -3.68
C LEU A 210 -17.52 7.84 -3.48
N ARG A 211 -16.77 8.29 -4.49
CA ARG A 211 -15.32 8.45 -4.35
C ARG A 211 -14.95 9.39 -3.22
N ARG A 212 -15.69 10.51 -3.05
CA ARG A 212 -15.46 11.45 -1.94
C ARG A 212 -15.68 10.78 -0.59
N VAL A 213 -16.78 10.03 -0.42
CA VAL A 213 -17.08 9.30 0.81
C VAL A 213 -15.99 8.27 1.11
N PHE A 214 -15.58 7.49 0.12
CA PHE A 214 -14.58 6.44 0.30
C PHE A 214 -13.18 7.04 0.60
N ARG A 215 -12.78 8.12 -0.08
CA ARG A 215 -11.54 8.84 0.27
C ARG A 215 -11.59 9.35 1.71
N SER A 216 -12.71 9.92 2.14
CA SER A 216 -12.88 10.39 3.52
C SER A 216 -12.66 9.25 4.51
N GLY A 217 -13.32 8.10 4.31
CA GLY A 217 -13.17 6.93 5.17
C GLY A 217 -11.72 6.43 5.31
N ILE A 218 -10.91 6.56 4.26
CA ILE A 218 -9.48 6.22 4.31
C ILE A 218 -8.65 7.33 4.96
N THR A 219 -8.94 8.60 4.63
CA THR A 219 -8.10 9.72 5.09
C THR A 219 -8.34 10.12 6.55
N GLU A 220 -9.43 9.72 7.16
CA GLU A 220 -9.74 9.97 8.58
C GLU A 220 -8.58 9.57 9.51
N LEU A 221 -8.05 8.38 9.35
CA LEU A 221 -6.94 7.88 10.18
C LEU A 221 -5.56 8.18 9.58
N THR A 222 -5.44 8.18 8.25
CA THR A 222 -4.13 8.42 7.64
C THR A 222 -3.67 9.86 7.78
N SER A 223 -4.59 10.83 7.92
CA SER A 223 -4.27 12.23 8.18
C SER A 223 -3.51 12.45 9.51
N ILE A 224 -3.71 11.58 10.47
CA ILE A 224 -3.02 11.60 11.78
C ILE A 224 -1.79 10.69 11.84
N GLY A 225 -1.39 10.09 10.70
CA GLY A 225 -0.16 9.29 10.59
C GLY A 225 -0.35 7.78 10.74
N VAL A 226 -1.58 7.26 10.78
CA VAL A 226 -1.81 5.80 10.60
C VAL A 226 -1.39 5.41 9.19
N PRO A 227 -0.56 4.38 9.02
CA PRO A 227 -0.12 3.95 7.69
C PRO A 227 -1.31 3.54 6.80
N ILE A 228 -1.32 3.96 5.55
CA ILE A 228 -2.44 3.72 4.63
C ILE A 228 -2.70 2.22 4.39
N GLU A 229 -1.66 1.42 4.41
CA GLU A 229 -1.74 -0.05 4.32
C GLU A 229 -2.40 -0.70 5.55
N LYS A 230 -2.66 0.10 6.59
CA LYS A 230 -3.39 -0.28 7.80
C LYS A 230 -4.84 0.23 7.79
N THR A 231 -5.37 0.57 6.62
CA THR A 231 -6.75 1.05 6.46
C THR A 231 -7.51 0.24 5.42
N GLY A 232 -8.82 0.27 5.50
CA GLY A 232 -9.75 -0.39 4.57
C GLY A 232 -11.15 0.19 4.65
N LEU A 233 -12.04 -0.26 3.76
CA LEU A 233 -13.44 0.14 3.68
C LEU A 233 -14.36 -1.07 3.77
N ILE A 234 -15.54 -0.89 4.38
CA ILE A 234 -16.69 -1.81 4.23
C ILE A 234 -17.80 -1.06 3.50
N LEU A 235 -18.30 -1.65 2.44
CA LEU A 235 -19.43 -1.16 1.65
C LEU A 235 -20.71 -1.89 2.10
N GLY A 236 -21.80 -1.14 2.24
CA GLY A 236 -23.07 -1.66 2.73
C GLY A 236 -24.04 -2.03 1.62
N PHE A 237 -24.68 -3.20 1.76
CA PHE A 237 -25.68 -3.73 0.84
C PHE A 237 -26.96 -4.18 1.55
N HIS A 238 -27.24 -3.57 2.69
CA HIS A 238 -28.49 -3.79 3.42
C HIS A 238 -29.72 -3.44 2.59
N THR A 239 -30.83 -4.02 2.94
CA THR A 239 -32.11 -3.75 2.27
C THR A 239 -33.08 -2.94 3.13
N ASN A 240 -32.89 -2.96 4.45
CA ASN A 240 -33.72 -2.20 5.37
C ASN A 240 -33.49 -0.68 5.28
N PRO A 241 -34.53 0.15 5.43
CA PRO A 241 -34.41 1.59 5.52
C PRO A 241 -33.47 2.03 6.67
N GLY A 242 -32.69 3.08 6.43
CA GLY A 242 -31.81 3.68 7.44
C GLY A 242 -30.50 2.92 7.71
N THR A 243 -30.24 1.80 7.04
CA THR A 243 -29.04 0.98 7.27
C THR A 243 -27.92 1.24 6.24
N GLY A 244 -28.20 2.02 5.21
CA GLY A 244 -27.28 2.23 4.07
C GLY A 244 -27.21 1.02 3.14
N GLY A 245 -27.68 1.17 1.92
CA GLY A 245 -27.78 0.10 0.94
C GLY A 245 -28.98 0.30 0.03
N ARG A 246 -29.80 -0.75 -0.19
CA ARG A 246 -30.95 -0.68 -1.10
C ARG A 246 -31.99 0.35 -0.68
N GLU A 247 -32.40 0.33 0.59
CA GLU A 247 -33.40 1.24 1.18
C GLU A 247 -34.69 1.40 0.33
N GLY A 248 -35.22 0.27 -0.15
CA GLY A 248 -36.45 0.25 -0.94
C GLY A 248 -36.30 0.76 -2.38
N LEU A 249 -35.10 1.05 -2.89
CA LEU A 249 -34.89 1.49 -4.26
C LEU A 249 -35.45 0.47 -5.26
N LYS A 250 -36.30 0.96 -6.15
CA LYS A 250 -36.91 0.19 -7.26
C LYS A 250 -36.64 0.89 -8.58
N PRO A 251 -36.59 0.15 -9.71
CA PRO A 251 -36.60 -1.32 -9.81
C PRO A 251 -35.29 -1.94 -9.30
N ALA A 252 -35.19 -3.27 -9.20
CA ALA A 252 -33.97 -3.97 -8.79
C ALA A 252 -32.74 -3.58 -9.63
N SER A 253 -32.93 -3.33 -10.93
CA SER A 253 -31.87 -2.87 -11.84
C SER A 253 -31.26 -1.52 -11.42
N ALA A 254 -32.02 -0.63 -10.80
CA ALA A 254 -31.49 0.62 -10.26
C ALA A 254 -30.56 0.35 -9.07
N TRP A 255 -30.89 -0.61 -8.20
CA TRP A 255 -30.00 -1.06 -7.14
C TRP A 255 -28.75 -1.75 -7.69
N PHE A 256 -28.89 -2.61 -8.69
CA PHE A 256 -27.74 -3.26 -9.35
C PHE A 256 -26.76 -2.24 -9.95
N ASN A 257 -27.28 -1.19 -10.58
CA ASN A 257 -26.45 -0.09 -11.06
C ASN A 257 -25.74 0.65 -9.94
N HIS A 258 -26.41 0.87 -8.79
CA HIS A 258 -25.76 1.48 -7.61
C HIS A 258 -24.64 0.59 -7.08
N ILE A 259 -24.81 -0.73 -7.04
CA ILE A 259 -23.74 -1.67 -6.64
C ILE A 259 -22.54 -1.56 -7.59
N LYS A 260 -22.77 -1.53 -8.91
CA LYS A 260 -21.70 -1.31 -9.91
C LYS A 260 -20.96 -0.01 -9.65
N LEU A 261 -21.67 1.09 -9.40
CA LEU A 261 -21.07 2.39 -9.10
C LEU A 261 -20.20 2.34 -7.83
N GLN A 262 -20.64 1.64 -6.78
CA GLN A 262 -19.83 1.47 -5.56
C GLN A 262 -18.52 0.71 -5.85
N VAL A 263 -18.59 -0.41 -6.57
CA VAL A 263 -17.39 -1.20 -6.95
C VAL A 263 -16.42 -0.34 -7.75
N LEU A 264 -16.90 0.38 -8.76
CA LEU A 264 -16.06 1.22 -9.62
C LEU A 264 -15.45 2.38 -8.86
N ALA A 265 -16.23 3.05 -8.01
CA ALA A 265 -15.73 4.14 -7.17
C ALA A 265 -14.67 3.65 -6.18
N ALA A 266 -14.89 2.50 -5.52
CA ALA A 266 -13.92 1.92 -4.61
C ALA A 266 -12.63 1.49 -5.33
N ARG A 267 -12.75 0.89 -6.52
CA ARG A 267 -11.60 0.54 -7.38
C ARG A 267 -10.81 1.78 -7.81
N GLN A 268 -11.49 2.86 -8.18
CA GLN A 268 -10.84 4.12 -8.55
C GLN A 268 -10.10 4.72 -7.36
N VAL A 269 -10.73 4.79 -6.19
CA VAL A 269 -10.09 5.29 -4.97
C VAL A 269 -8.90 4.42 -4.54
N SER A 270 -8.96 3.10 -4.74
CA SER A 270 -7.84 2.22 -4.41
C SER A 270 -6.61 2.39 -5.32
N ARG A 271 -6.81 2.90 -6.55
CA ARG A 271 -5.71 3.30 -7.45
C ARG A 271 -5.08 4.63 -7.01
N GLU A 272 -5.88 5.53 -6.43
CA GLU A 272 -5.42 6.81 -5.90
C GLU A 272 -4.71 6.66 -4.54
N LEU A 273 -5.28 5.83 -3.67
CA LEU A 273 -4.88 5.60 -2.28
C LEU A 273 -4.66 4.09 -2.07
N PRO A 274 -3.42 3.61 -1.90
CA PRO A 274 -3.12 2.17 -1.83
C PRO A 274 -3.45 1.55 -0.47
N PHE A 275 -4.72 1.67 -0.03
CA PHE A 275 -5.21 1.06 1.19
C PHE A 275 -5.36 -0.47 1.09
N ARG A 276 -5.55 -1.15 2.24
CA ARG A 276 -5.39 -2.60 2.33
C ARG A 276 -6.54 -3.41 1.75
N THR A 277 -7.79 -3.08 2.10
CA THR A 277 -8.94 -3.96 1.83
C THR A 277 -10.21 -3.20 1.50
N ILE A 278 -11.09 -3.86 0.71
CA ILE A 278 -12.47 -3.47 0.47
C ILE A 278 -13.35 -4.66 0.86
N TRP A 279 -14.31 -4.42 1.73
CA TRP A 279 -15.23 -5.43 2.24
C TRP A 279 -16.65 -5.18 1.74
N SER A 280 -17.47 -6.22 1.69
CA SER A 280 -18.90 -6.11 1.47
C SER A 280 -19.67 -6.68 2.67
N TRP A 281 -20.70 -5.96 3.10
CA TRP A 281 -21.58 -6.31 4.21
C TRP A 281 -23.05 -6.10 3.85
N GLY A 282 -23.96 -6.82 4.53
CA GLY A 282 -25.41 -6.65 4.37
C GLY A 282 -26.09 -7.69 3.49
N TRP A 283 -25.38 -8.75 3.12
CA TRP A 283 -25.94 -9.87 2.36
C TRP A 283 -26.80 -10.82 3.22
N GLY A 284 -26.60 -10.81 4.54
CA GLY A 284 -27.27 -11.70 5.48
C GLY A 284 -28.75 -11.37 5.73
N GLU A 285 -29.44 -12.34 6.31
CA GLU A 285 -30.82 -12.23 6.79
C GLU A 285 -30.82 -12.50 8.31
N TRP A 286 -30.66 -11.44 9.09
CA TRP A 286 -30.63 -11.49 10.56
C TRP A 286 -32.03 -11.40 11.17
N ALA A 287 -32.98 -10.82 10.40
CA ALA A 287 -34.38 -10.68 10.74
C ALA A 287 -35.24 -10.88 9.48
N ALA A 288 -36.54 -11.08 9.68
CA ALA A 288 -37.49 -11.22 8.56
C ALA A 288 -37.48 -9.97 7.64
N SER A 289 -37.26 -8.79 8.22
CA SER A 289 -37.13 -7.52 7.47
C SER A 289 -35.90 -7.45 6.55
N ASP A 290 -34.91 -8.31 6.74
CA ASP A 290 -33.71 -8.36 5.91
C ASP A 290 -33.90 -9.19 4.64
N ARG A 291 -35.00 -9.93 4.55
CA ARG A 291 -35.31 -10.77 3.39
C ARG A 291 -35.60 -9.89 2.19
N ASP A 292 -34.91 -10.19 1.10
CA ASP A 292 -35.05 -9.49 -0.15
C ASP A 292 -34.74 -10.45 -1.31
N PRO A 293 -35.71 -10.74 -2.19
CA PRO A 293 -35.55 -11.72 -3.25
C PRO A 293 -34.49 -11.31 -4.27
N ASP A 294 -34.13 -10.02 -4.36
CA ASP A 294 -33.12 -9.52 -5.29
C ASP A 294 -31.70 -9.62 -4.75
N LYS A 295 -31.50 -9.90 -3.45
CA LYS A 295 -30.15 -10.00 -2.84
C LYS A 295 -29.21 -10.99 -3.54
N PRO A 296 -29.62 -12.22 -3.90
CA PRO A 296 -28.75 -13.13 -4.62
C PRO A 296 -28.28 -12.57 -5.97
N ALA A 297 -29.19 -11.92 -6.71
CA ALA A 297 -28.84 -11.26 -7.97
C ALA A 297 -27.92 -10.06 -7.74
N ALA A 298 -28.16 -9.28 -6.70
CA ALA A 298 -27.30 -8.16 -6.30
C ALA A 298 -25.88 -8.61 -5.91
N ALA A 299 -25.76 -9.71 -5.17
CA ALA A 299 -24.47 -10.32 -4.83
C ALA A 299 -23.72 -10.82 -6.07
N CYS A 300 -24.45 -11.38 -7.04
CA CYS A 300 -23.88 -11.76 -8.34
C CYS A 300 -23.34 -10.54 -9.09
N VAL A 301 -24.08 -9.43 -9.13
CA VAL A 301 -23.63 -8.16 -9.74
C VAL A 301 -22.38 -7.62 -9.04
N TRP A 302 -22.32 -7.69 -7.70
CA TRP A 302 -21.14 -7.31 -6.92
C TRP A 302 -19.91 -8.12 -7.31
N LEU A 303 -20.00 -9.44 -7.33
CA LEU A 303 -18.92 -10.35 -7.69
C LEU A 303 -18.48 -10.15 -9.15
N TRP A 304 -19.43 -10.10 -10.08
CA TRP A 304 -19.18 -9.91 -11.50
C TRP A 304 -18.49 -8.57 -11.80
N THR A 305 -18.93 -7.48 -11.16
CA THR A 305 -18.34 -6.16 -11.39
C THR A 305 -16.87 -6.11 -10.95
N ARG A 306 -16.51 -6.89 -9.93
CA ARG A 306 -15.11 -7.04 -9.49
C ARG A 306 -14.29 -7.86 -10.48
N ASN A 307 -14.84 -9.00 -10.88
CA ASN A 307 -14.25 -9.93 -11.82
C ASN A 307 -15.39 -10.76 -12.48
N PRO A 308 -15.61 -10.64 -13.79
CA PRO A 308 -16.66 -11.38 -14.48
C PRO A 308 -16.62 -12.90 -14.29
N ALA A 309 -15.46 -13.48 -14.02
CA ALA A 309 -15.32 -14.91 -13.75
C ALA A 309 -15.93 -15.36 -12.41
N LEU A 310 -16.25 -14.42 -11.50
CA LEU A 310 -16.77 -14.76 -10.17
C LEU A 310 -18.28 -14.97 -10.14
N CYS A 311 -19.04 -14.45 -11.10
CA CYS A 311 -20.45 -14.72 -11.22
C CYS A 311 -20.93 -14.58 -12.67
N ASN A 312 -21.87 -15.44 -13.06
CA ASN A 312 -22.50 -15.38 -14.35
C ASN A 312 -23.99 -15.73 -14.15
N GLY A 313 -24.85 -14.76 -14.24
CA GLY A 313 -26.28 -14.95 -14.00
C GLY A 313 -27.13 -13.95 -14.80
N PRO A 314 -28.48 -14.11 -14.84
CA PRO A 314 -29.37 -13.25 -15.61
C PRO A 314 -29.22 -11.76 -15.31
N ALA A 315 -28.93 -11.41 -14.04
CA ALA A 315 -28.74 -10.01 -13.60
C ALA A 315 -27.52 -9.32 -14.22
N VAL A 316 -26.54 -10.09 -14.73
CA VAL A 316 -25.33 -9.57 -15.39
C VAL A 316 -25.33 -9.85 -16.90
N ALA A 317 -26.31 -10.60 -17.42
CA ALA A 317 -26.45 -10.87 -18.85
C ALA A 317 -26.69 -9.55 -19.60
N GLY A 318 -25.84 -9.25 -20.60
CA GLY A 318 -25.92 -8.01 -21.36
C GLY A 318 -25.54 -6.74 -20.60
N ALA A 319 -25.07 -6.85 -19.35
CA ALA A 319 -24.68 -5.73 -18.52
C ALA A 319 -23.28 -5.21 -18.87
N GLY A 320 -23.12 -4.63 -20.05
CA GLY A 320 -21.99 -3.75 -20.31
C GLY A 320 -22.09 -2.54 -19.36
N PHE A 321 -21.02 -2.23 -18.63
CA PHE A 321 -20.95 -1.00 -17.85
C PHE A 321 -19.78 -0.18 -18.35
N ASP A 322 -20.11 0.94 -19.00
CA ASP A 322 -19.09 1.88 -19.47
C ASP A 322 -18.58 2.69 -18.26
N GLU A 323 -17.36 2.39 -17.82
CA GLU A 323 -16.70 3.11 -16.74
C GLU A 323 -16.52 4.61 -17.08
N SER A 324 -16.49 4.97 -18.35
CA SER A 324 -16.38 6.36 -18.80
C SER A 324 -17.58 7.22 -18.36
N LEU A 325 -18.77 6.62 -18.25
CA LEU A 325 -20.00 7.29 -17.78
C LEU A 325 -19.93 7.72 -16.33
N THR A 326 -18.99 7.21 -15.55
CA THR A 326 -18.82 7.55 -14.12
C THR A 326 -17.86 8.71 -13.89
N VAL A 327 -17.19 9.21 -14.94
CA VAL A 327 -16.18 10.27 -14.87
C VAL A 327 -16.65 11.50 -15.62
N GLY A 328 -17.12 12.50 -14.88
CA GLY A 328 -17.43 13.81 -15.42
C GLY A 328 -16.19 14.70 -15.50
N GLN A 329 -16.18 15.61 -16.48
CA GLN A 329 -15.15 16.66 -16.54
C GLN A 329 -15.59 17.90 -15.76
N LEU A 330 -14.74 18.37 -14.88
CA LEU A 330 -14.94 19.63 -14.18
C LEU A 330 -14.49 20.80 -15.06
N ARG A 331 -15.15 21.96 -14.91
CA ARG A 331 -14.67 23.21 -15.52
C ARG A 331 -13.40 23.66 -14.82
N PHE A 332 -12.32 23.76 -15.59
CA PHE A 332 -11.00 24.16 -15.11
C PHE A 332 -10.45 25.29 -15.97
N PRO A 333 -9.60 26.18 -15.42
CA PRO A 333 -8.89 27.16 -16.21
C PRO A 333 -8.10 26.51 -17.34
N PRO A 334 -7.94 27.17 -18.49
CA PRO A 334 -7.10 26.67 -19.58
C PRO A 334 -5.70 26.29 -19.07
N GLY A 335 -5.16 25.18 -19.56
CA GLY A 335 -3.82 24.72 -19.18
C GLY A 335 -3.66 24.09 -17.80
N VAL A 336 -4.69 24.10 -16.92
CA VAL A 336 -4.64 23.47 -15.60
C VAL A 336 -5.26 22.07 -15.67
N GLN A 337 -4.52 21.06 -15.21
CA GLN A 337 -4.99 19.67 -15.08
C GLN A 337 -5.51 19.39 -13.67
N CYS A 338 -4.77 19.78 -12.63
CA CYS A 338 -5.20 19.69 -11.23
C CYS A 338 -4.84 20.99 -10.48
N LYS A 339 -5.70 21.37 -9.52
CA LYS A 339 -5.44 22.35 -8.48
C LYS A 339 -5.13 21.61 -7.19
N THR A 340 -4.03 21.94 -6.54
CA THR A 340 -3.62 21.38 -5.25
C THR A 340 -3.42 22.52 -4.24
N PRO A 341 -3.33 22.25 -2.92
CA PRO A 341 -3.05 23.27 -1.91
C PRO A 341 -1.72 24.01 -2.14
N TRP A 342 -0.81 23.41 -2.90
CA TRP A 342 0.56 23.90 -3.08
C TRP A 342 0.90 24.36 -4.49
N GLY A 343 -0.07 24.32 -5.41
CA GLY A 343 0.12 24.75 -6.78
C GLY A 343 -0.66 23.92 -7.79
N ASN A 344 -0.50 24.27 -9.06
CA ASN A 344 -1.22 23.63 -10.15
C ASN A 344 -0.35 22.60 -10.88
N VAL A 345 -0.95 21.47 -11.24
CA VAL A 345 -0.38 20.57 -12.23
C VAL A 345 -0.87 21.03 -13.60
N SER A 346 0.06 21.42 -14.50
CA SER A 346 -0.33 21.89 -15.83
C SER A 346 -0.61 20.75 -16.80
N SER A 347 -1.55 20.96 -17.73
CA SER A 347 -1.88 19.99 -18.79
C SER A 347 -0.69 19.73 -19.73
N SER A 348 0.14 20.75 -19.98
CA SER A 348 1.36 20.61 -20.80
C SER A 348 2.42 19.76 -20.13
N ALA A 349 2.61 19.91 -18.80
CA ALA A 349 3.52 19.06 -18.03
C ALA A 349 3.04 17.59 -18.04
N VAL A 350 1.74 17.35 -17.85
CA VAL A 350 1.16 16.00 -17.93
C VAL A 350 1.41 15.41 -19.32
N ALA A 351 1.14 16.15 -20.38
CA ALA A 351 1.40 15.67 -21.75
C ALA A 351 2.88 15.36 -22.00
N ALA A 352 3.79 16.19 -21.49
CA ALA A 352 5.23 15.96 -21.60
C ALA A 352 5.67 14.71 -20.82
N ALA A 353 5.19 14.54 -19.60
CA ALA A 353 5.50 13.38 -18.79
C ALA A 353 4.89 12.08 -19.37
N THR A 354 3.64 12.13 -19.88
CA THR A 354 3.00 10.97 -20.52
C THR A 354 3.77 10.47 -21.74
N ARG A 355 4.38 11.38 -22.54
CA ARG A 355 5.22 10.96 -23.68
C ARG A 355 6.45 10.15 -23.26
N VAL A 356 6.92 10.36 -22.04
CA VAL A 356 8.11 9.67 -21.48
C VAL A 356 7.71 8.37 -20.78
N THR A 357 6.64 8.40 -19.97
CA THR A 357 6.19 7.23 -19.20
C THR A 357 5.36 6.26 -20.01
N GLY A 358 4.73 6.71 -21.10
CA GLY A 358 3.71 5.94 -21.82
C GLY A 358 2.38 5.84 -21.08
N ASP A 359 2.30 6.29 -19.82
CA ASP A 359 1.14 6.20 -18.95
C ASP A 359 0.78 7.57 -18.35
N ARG A 360 -0.48 7.98 -18.54
CA ARG A 360 -0.99 9.26 -18.06
C ARG A 360 -1.19 9.28 -16.54
N GLU A 361 -1.56 8.15 -15.92
CA GLU A 361 -1.77 8.07 -14.48
C GLU A 361 -0.44 8.16 -13.75
N VAL A 362 0.59 7.45 -14.23
CA VAL A 362 1.97 7.54 -13.75
C VAL A 362 2.51 8.97 -13.89
N ALA A 363 2.30 9.60 -15.05
CA ALA A 363 2.73 10.97 -15.29
C ALA A 363 2.06 11.96 -14.31
N LEU A 364 0.75 11.81 -14.10
CA LEU A 364 -0.01 12.68 -13.20
C LEU A 364 0.41 12.49 -11.73
N SER A 365 0.61 11.25 -11.29
CA SER A 365 1.08 10.90 -9.94
C SER A 365 2.46 11.51 -9.66
N SER A 366 3.40 11.34 -10.59
CA SER A 366 4.75 11.89 -10.46
C SER A 366 4.77 13.42 -10.42
N LEU A 367 3.93 14.07 -11.24
CA LEU A 367 3.81 15.54 -11.22
C LEU A 367 3.11 16.05 -9.95
N PHE A 368 2.21 15.29 -9.37
CA PHE A 368 1.63 15.60 -8.07
C PHE A 368 2.70 15.52 -6.97
N ALA A 369 3.53 14.49 -6.97
CA ALA A 369 4.69 14.39 -6.08
C ALA A 369 5.66 15.57 -6.26
N HIS A 370 5.91 15.99 -7.51
CA HIS A 370 6.73 17.17 -7.83
C HIS A 370 6.19 18.45 -7.18
N VAL A 371 4.88 18.71 -7.28
CA VAL A 371 4.24 19.88 -6.66
C VAL A 371 4.40 19.85 -5.15
N VAL A 372 4.16 18.68 -4.52
CA VAL A 372 4.37 18.49 -3.08
C VAL A 372 5.81 18.80 -2.67
N LEU A 373 6.78 18.20 -3.37
CA LEU A 373 8.20 18.40 -3.06
C LEU A 373 8.64 19.86 -3.25
N THR A 374 8.14 20.51 -4.29
CA THR A 374 8.48 21.89 -4.59
C THR A 374 8.00 22.84 -3.49
N ALA A 375 6.81 22.59 -2.94
CA ALA A 375 6.28 23.38 -1.83
C ALA A 375 7.02 23.16 -0.51
N GLN A 376 7.58 21.95 -0.29
CA GLN A 376 8.22 21.59 0.98
C GLN A 376 9.72 21.89 1.02
N MET A 377 10.38 21.97 -0.15
CA MET A 377 11.82 22.12 -0.20
C MET A 377 12.26 22.93 -1.44
N PRO A 378 12.70 24.17 -1.27
CA PRO A 378 13.25 24.94 -2.36
C PRO A 378 14.59 24.37 -2.83
N VAL A 379 14.82 24.45 -4.15
CA VAL A 379 16.10 24.15 -4.79
C VAL A 379 16.54 25.40 -5.53
N THR A 380 17.72 25.89 -5.20
CA THR A 380 18.27 27.07 -5.84
C THR A 380 18.76 26.76 -7.25
N SER A 381 18.83 27.78 -8.10
CA SER A 381 19.40 27.61 -9.47
C SER A 381 20.87 27.14 -9.45
N LYS A 382 21.63 27.47 -8.39
CA LYS A 382 23.01 26.99 -8.20
C LYS A 382 23.03 25.49 -7.93
N GLU A 383 22.19 25.01 -7.02
CA GLU A 383 22.05 23.56 -6.70
C GLU A 383 21.60 22.75 -7.93
N LEU A 384 20.58 23.24 -8.65
CA LEU A 384 20.09 22.58 -9.85
C LEU A 384 21.17 22.47 -10.94
N ARG A 385 21.89 23.58 -11.21
CA ARG A 385 23.00 23.55 -12.19
C ARG A 385 24.13 22.61 -11.76
N ALA A 386 24.44 22.57 -10.46
CA ALA A 386 25.46 21.65 -9.94
C ALA A 386 25.01 20.18 -10.14
N ALA A 387 23.76 19.83 -9.77
CA ALA A 387 23.20 18.51 -9.98
C ALA A 387 23.17 18.10 -11.46
N GLN A 388 22.78 19.00 -12.35
CA GLN A 388 22.80 18.76 -13.79
C GLN A 388 24.23 18.50 -14.31
N ARG A 389 25.22 19.29 -13.87
CA ARG A 389 26.64 19.02 -14.23
C ARG A 389 27.07 17.64 -13.75
N THR A 390 26.70 17.26 -12.53
CA THR A 390 26.99 15.93 -11.99
C THR A 390 26.39 14.81 -12.86
N VAL A 391 25.13 14.93 -13.27
CA VAL A 391 24.48 13.97 -14.19
C VAL A 391 25.24 13.92 -15.53
N ILE A 392 25.55 15.09 -16.13
CA ILE A 392 26.25 15.15 -17.42
C ILE A 392 27.66 14.54 -17.32
N ALA A 393 28.38 14.85 -16.26
CA ALA A 393 29.72 14.30 -16.05
C ALA A 393 29.69 12.78 -15.84
N SER A 394 28.81 12.31 -14.97
CA SER A 394 28.78 10.89 -14.58
C SER A 394 28.15 9.96 -15.63
N ARG A 395 27.17 10.45 -16.40
CA ARG A 395 26.40 9.62 -17.36
C ARG A 395 26.79 9.85 -18.81
N PHE A 396 27.39 11.00 -19.13
CA PHE A 396 27.69 11.42 -20.50
C PHE A 396 29.13 11.87 -20.68
N GLY A 397 30.03 11.55 -19.75
CA GLY A 397 31.45 11.91 -19.83
C GLY A 397 31.68 13.41 -19.98
N GLY A 398 30.80 14.27 -19.43
CA GLY A 398 30.87 15.71 -19.58
C GLY A 398 30.21 16.28 -20.84
N SER A 399 29.77 15.43 -21.79
CA SER A 399 29.24 15.85 -23.08
C SER A 399 27.80 16.36 -23.00
N THR A 400 27.61 17.67 -23.02
CA THR A 400 26.28 18.31 -23.13
C THR A 400 25.54 17.94 -24.41
N ALA A 401 26.28 17.69 -25.51
CA ALA A 401 25.68 17.26 -26.77
C ALA A 401 25.10 15.83 -26.66
N ALA A 402 25.81 14.91 -26.01
CA ALA A 402 25.30 13.56 -25.74
C ALA A 402 24.08 13.58 -24.83
N TYR A 403 24.09 14.40 -23.78
CA TYR A 403 22.94 14.62 -22.91
C TYR A 403 21.70 15.12 -23.68
N ARG A 404 21.86 16.14 -24.56
CA ARG A 404 20.75 16.64 -25.38
C ARG A 404 20.19 15.59 -26.33
N ARG A 405 21.06 14.77 -26.97
CA ARG A 405 20.63 13.65 -27.82
C ARG A 405 19.85 12.59 -27.03
N ALA A 406 20.26 12.29 -25.79
CA ALA A 406 19.54 11.36 -24.94
C ALA A 406 18.14 11.88 -24.57
N LEU A 407 17.98 13.15 -24.23
CA LEU A 407 16.68 13.77 -24.00
C LEU A 407 15.79 13.69 -25.25
N ALA A 408 16.33 14.01 -26.42
CA ALA A 408 15.57 13.96 -27.68
C ALA A 408 15.09 12.54 -27.99
N ARG A 409 15.95 11.53 -27.85
CA ARG A 409 15.57 10.12 -28.03
C ARG A 409 14.47 9.67 -27.06
N ALA A 410 14.53 10.12 -25.81
CA ALA A 410 13.53 9.84 -24.79
C ALA A 410 12.28 10.72 -24.90
N ARG A 411 12.18 11.61 -25.90
CA ARG A 411 11.11 12.59 -26.06
C ARG A 411 10.88 13.48 -24.82
N ALA A 412 11.91 13.63 -23.99
CA ALA A 412 11.87 14.43 -22.78
C ALA A 412 12.20 15.89 -23.05
N THR A 413 11.37 16.80 -22.53
CA THR A 413 11.67 18.23 -22.59
C THR A 413 12.77 18.60 -21.59
N ARG A 414 13.50 19.69 -21.88
CA ARG A 414 14.50 20.21 -20.92
C ARG A 414 13.87 20.55 -19.57
N THR A 415 12.67 21.13 -19.57
CA THR A 415 11.93 21.49 -18.35
C THR A 415 11.60 20.25 -17.54
N LEU A 416 11.10 19.18 -18.17
CA LEU A 416 10.82 17.91 -17.48
C LEU A 416 12.09 17.30 -16.88
N ALA A 417 13.20 17.30 -17.63
CA ALA A 417 14.48 16.80 -17.12
C ALA A 417 14.97 17.63 -15.92
N GLN A 418 14.80 18.94 -15.95
CA GLN A 418 15.13 19.83 -14.83
C GLN A 418 14.26 19.55 -13.60
N SER A 419 12.96 19.31 -13.78
CA SER A 419 12.05 18.92 -12.69
C SER A 419 12.51 17.62 -12.03
N ILE A 420 12.82 16.58 -12.82
CA ILE A 420 13.29 15.30 -12.31
C ILE A 420 14.59 15.44 -11.50
N VAL A 421 15.58 16.16 -12.03
CA VAL A 421 16.84 16.39 -11.32
C VAL A 421 16.61 17.21 -10.05
N SER A 422 15.74 18.23 -10.09
CA SER A 422 15.43 19.03 -8.90
C SER A 422 14.72 18.22 -7.81
N ASP A 423 13.85 17.27 -8.19
CA ASP A 423 13.16 16.42 -7.23
C ASP A 423 14.12 15.45 -6.52
N GLN A 424 15.11 14.92 -7.21
CA GLN A 424 16.17 14.13 -6.59
C GLN A 424 16.99 14.97 -5.59
N VAL A 425 17.31 16.23 -5.93
CA VAL A 425 17.96 17.14 -4.97
C VAL A 425 17.09 17.36 -3.74
N ARG A 426 15.77 17.58 -3.92
CA ARG A 426 14.81 17.71 -2.82
C ARG A 426 14.75 16.44 -1.97
N GLN A 427 14.66 15.29 -2.61
CA GLN A 427 14.65 13.99 -1.93
C GLN A 427 15.87 13.82 -1.01
N VAL A 428 17.07 14.08 -1.52
CA VAL A 428 18.30 14.01 -0.73
C VAL A 428 18.28 15.00 0.44
N LYS A 429 17.84 16.25 0.21
CA LYS A 429 17.76 17.28 1.25
C LYS A 429 16.77 16.92 2.35
N ILE A 430 15.60 16.37 1.99
CA ILE A 430 14.55 15.97 2.94
C ILE A 430 14.99 14.70 3.69
N ALA A 431 15.49 13.69 2.98
CA ALA A 431 15.94 12.43 3.58
C ALA A 431 17.03 12.64 4.65
N ARG A 432 17.93 13.62 4.44
CA ARG A 432 18.96 13.98 5.42
C ARG A 432 18.42 14.52 6.74
N ARG A 433 17.19 15.03 6.77
CA ARG A 433 16.54 15.53 8.00
C ARG A 433 16.01 14.41 8.90
N PHE A 434 15.85 13.19 8.37
CA PHE A 434 15.38 12.06 9.16
C PHE A 434 16.50 11.46 9.99
N ALA A 435 16.34 11.55 11.31
CA ALA A 435 17.18 10.80 12.23
C ALA A 435 16.86 9.31 12.06
N VAL A 436 17.89 8.50 11.87
CA VAL A 436 17.76 7.03 11.82
C VAL A 436 18.72 6.42 12.83
N PRO A 437 18.30 5.36 13.54
CA PRO A 437 19.19 4.68 14.48
C PRO A 437 20.38 4.08 13.74
N ARG A 438 21.48 3.93 14.44
CA ARG A 438 22.63 3.18 13.93
C ARG A 438 22.24 1.69 13.87
N PRO A 439 22.55 0.99 12.77
CA PRO A 439 22.30 -0.43 12.70
C PRO A 439 23.05 -1.20 13.78
N SER A 440 22.39 -2.17 14.37
CA SER A 440 22.97 -3.10 15.35
C SER A 440 23.92 -4.10 14.70
N GLY A 441 24.75 -4.75 15.50
CA GLY A 441 25.64 -5.80 15.04
C GLY A 441 24.92 -6.96 14.30
N PRO A 442 23.80 -7.49 14.84
CA PRO A 442 22.98 -8.48 14.16
C PRO A 442 22.44 -8.02 12.80
N GLU A 443 21.89 -6.81 12.69
CA GLU A 443 21.38 -6.28 11.41
C GLU A 443 22.49 -6.17 10.35
N ILE A 444 23.69 -5.76 10.74
CA ILE A 444 24.84 -5.70 9.82
C ILE A 444 25.24 -7.11 9.36
N ALA A 445 25.26 -8.09 10.26
CA ALA A 445 25.58 -9.48 9.92
C ALA A 445 24.50 -10.11 9.01
N ASP A 446 23.22 -9.83 9.26
CA ASP A 446 22.10 -10.29 8.45
C ASP A 446 22.13 -9.69 7.04
N PHE A 447 22.41 -8.39 6.93
CA PHE A 447 22.60 -7.74 5.63
C PHE A 447 23.74 -8.39 4.85
N ARG A 448 24.91 -8.64 5.48
CA ARG A 448 26.03 -9.28 4.81
C ARG A 448 25.68 -10.68 4.28
N ARG A 449 24.92 -11.47 5.07
CA ARG A 449 24.47 -12.81 4.64
C ARG A 449 23.50 -12.72 3.46
N SER A 450 22.47 -11.89 3.58
CA SER A 450 21.42 -11.75 2.55
C SER A 450 21.93 -11.10 1.26
N ALA A 451 22.93 -10.23 1.35
CA ALA A 451 23.51 -9.49 0.24
C ALA A 451 24.90 -10.05 -0.18
N SER A 452 25.25 -11.27 0.23
CA SER A 452 26.59 -11.86 0.01
C SER A 452 27.02 -11.90 -1.44
N ALA A 453 26.09 -12.08 -2.38
CA ALA A 453 26.35 -12.08 -3.83
C ALA A 453 26.52 -10.68 -4.45
N LYS A 454 26.18 -9.58 -3.72
CA LYS A 454 26.36 -8.23 -4.25
C LYS A 454 27.82 -7.96 -4.55
N ARG A 455 28.06 -7.27 -5.66
CA ARG A 455 29.40 -6.84 -6.05
C ARG A 455 29.94 -5.84 -5.03
N ALA A 456 31.14 -6.06 -4.56
CA ALA A 456 31.83 -5.22 -3.59
C ALA A 456 33.30 -5.02 -3.98
N ARG A 457 33.92 -3.97 -3.46
CA ARG A 457 35.32 -3.65 -3.78
C ARG A 457 35.99 -2.87 -2.68
N LEU A 458 37.20 -3.22 -2.31
CA LEU A 458 38.04 -2.46 -1.39
C LEU A 458 38.60 -1.21 -2.10
N VAL A 459 38.37 -0.04 -1.52
CA VAL A 459 38.81 1.24 -2.10
C VAL A 459 39.28 2.21 -1.03
N GLU A 460 40.05 3.21 -1.48
CA GLU A 460 40.36 4.41 -0.71
C GLU A 460 39.73 5.62 -1.39
N ALA A 461 39.13 6.54 -0.62
CA ALA A 461 38.46 7.73 -1.12
C ALA A 461 38.91 8.99 -0.35
N VAL A 462 39.24 10.04 -1.09
CA VAL A 462 39.63 11.34 -0.53
C VAL A 462 38.78 12.45 -1.19
N PRO A 463 38.03 13.22 -0.40
CA PRO A 463 37.80 13.08 1.04
C PRO A 463 37.07 11.77 1.41
N ALA A 464 36.93 11.49 2.72
CA ALA A 464 36.24 10.31 3.21
C ALA A 464 34.80 10.22 2.67
N ALA A 465 34.44 9.12 2.03
CA ALA A 465 33.21 9.00 1.27
C ALA A 465 32.02 8.55 2.12
N PRO A 466 30.82 9.12 1.91
CA PRO A 466 29.60 8.74 2.66
C PRO A 466 29.25 7.26 2.52
N TRP A 467 29.41 6.66 1.34
CA TRP A 467 29.14 5.24 1.09
C TRP A 467 30.13 4.27 1.74
N LEU A 468 31.26 4.78 2.25
CA LEU A 468 32.21 4.05 3.09
C LEU A 468 31.97 4.28 4.59
N GLY A 469 30.82 4.88 4.99
CA GLY A 469 30.56 5.27 6.37
C GLY A 469 31.43 6.42 6.85
N ARG A 470 31.83 7.33 5.95
CA ARG A 470 32.76 8.45 6.17
C ARG A 470 34.17 8.01 6.54
N GLN A 471 34.58 6.84 6.14
CA GLN A 471 35.97 6.38 6.20
C GLN A 471 36.69 6.68 4.89
N ARG A 472 38.01 6.85 4.97
CA ARG A 472 38.84 6.99 3.77
C ARG A 472 39.05 5.65 3.07
N ARG A 473 39.12 4.55 3.82
CA ARG A 473 39.35 3.20 3.31
C ARG A 473 38.26 2.26 3.77
N GLY A 474 37.71 1.45 2.85
CA GLY A 474 36.65 0.51 3.16
C GLY A 474 36.12 -0.20 1.93
N VAL A 475 35.13 -1.06 2.11
CA VAL A 475 34.49 -1.85 1.06
C VAL A 475 33.34 -1.05 0.45
N ALA A 476 33.47 -0.63 -0.80
CA ALA A 476 32.36 -0.09 -1.58
C ALA A 476 31.40 -1.22 -1.96
N ILE A 477 30.09 -1.01 -1.80
CA ILE A 477 29.03 -2.01 -2.05
C ILE A 477 28.15 -1.54 -3.21
N GLU A 478 27.87 -2.41 -4.15
CA GLU A 478 27.02 -2.13 -5.32
C GLU A 478 25.60 -1.73 -4.88
N GLY A 479 25.05 -0.68 -5.53
CA GLY A 479 23.79 -0.06 -5.15
C GLY A 479 23.89 1.00 -4.04
N SER A 480 25.03 1.09 -3.33
CA SER A 480 25.31 2.11 -2.33
C SER A 480 26.44 3.05 -2.74
N ALA A 481 27.46 2.50 -3.37
CA ALA A 481 28.57 3.25 -3.95
C ALA A 481 28.30 3.58 -5.43
N PRO A 482 28.92 4.64 -5.98
CA PRO A 482 28.81 4.97 -7.40
C PRO A 482 29.29 3.82 -8.30
N GLY A 483 28.54 3.50 -9.35
CA GLY A 483 28.85 2.37 -10.24
C GLY A 483 30.24 2.45 -10.87
N GLN A 484 30.75 3.66 -11.13
CA GLN A 484 32.10 3.92 -11.65
C GLN A 484 33.19 3.28 -10.78
N VAL A 485 32.99 3.20 -9.46
CA VAL A 485 33.95 2.63 -8.51
C VAL A 485 34.34 1.18 -8.88
N PHE A 486 33.39 0.42 -9.42
CA PHE A 486 33.58 -0.99 -9.75
C PHE A 486 34.33 -1.21 -11.09
N GLY A 487 34.43 -0.18 -11.93
CA GLY A 487 35.14 -0.21 -13.19
C GLY A 487 36.59 0.32 -13.10
N ILE A 488 37.02 0.86 -11.97
CA ILE A 488 38.40 1.40 -11.81
C ILE A 488 39.39 0.23 -11.86
N PRO A 489 40.45 0.26 -12.67
CA PRO A 489 41.52 -0.76 -12.60
C PRO A 489 42.16 -0.80 -11.21
N ALA A 490 42.58 -1.98 -10.74
CA ALA A 490 43.28 -2.13 -9.46
C ALA A 490 44.55 -1.25 -9.41
N GLY A 491 44.77 -0.58 -8.29
CA GLY A 491 45.90 0.36 -8.10
C GLY A 491 45.69 1.75 -8.71
N ARG A 492 44.74 1.94 -9.64
CA ARG A 492 44.44 3.25 -10.24
C ARG A 492 43.55 4.12 -9.38
N GLU A 493 43.78 5.44 -9.47
CA GLU A 493 42.96 6.50 -8.89
C GLU A 493 42.19 7.20 -10.00
N VAL A 494 40.89 7.49 -9.70
CA VAL A 494 39.99 8.27 -10.59
C VAL A 494 39.16 9.24 -9.78
N GLU A 495 38.81 10.33 -10.41
CA GLU A 495 37.85 11.28 -9.82
C GLU A 495 36.41 10.79 -10.02
N VAL A 496 35.68 10.62 -8.96
CA VAL A 496 34.28 10.16 -8.95
C VAL A 496 33.39 11.30 -8.46
N GLN A 497 32.53 11.76 -9.32
CA GLN A 497 31.52 12.79 -8.98
C GLN A 497 30.22 12.15 -8.52
N THR A 498 29.66 12.67 -7.43
CA THR A 498 28.41 12.20 -6.84
C THR A 498 27.49 13.38 -6.51
N GLY A 499 26.26 13.10 -6.13
CA GLY A 499 25.34 14.12 -5.61
C GLY A 499 25.79 14.75 -4.28
N THR A 500 26.78 14.17 -3.61
CA THR A 500 27.32 14.65 -2.33
C THR A 500 28.67 15.32 -2.41
N GLY A 501 29.34 15.24 -3.57
CA GLY A 501 30.65 15.85 -3.80
C GLY A 501 31.51 15.07 -4.79
N THR A 502 32.74 15.52 -4.94
CA THR A 502 33.77 14.92 -5.77
C THR A 502 34.79 14.20 -4.91
N TYR A 503 35.15 12.97 -5.28
CA TYR A 503 36.04 12.09 -4.52
C TYR A 503 37.12 11.54 -5.42
N LYS A 504 38.39 11.59 -5.02
CA LYS A 504 39.46 10.82 -5.63
C LYS A 504 39.38 9.40 -5.05
N VAL A 505 39.12 8.41 -5.91
CA VAL A 505 38.90 7.03 -5.49
C VAL A 505 39.96 6.14 -6.10
N ARG A 506 40.73 5.47 -5.25
CA ARG A 506 41.72 4.47 -5.63
C ARG A 506 41.21 3.08 -5.32
N ALA A 507 41.22 2.20 -6.31
CA ALA A 507 40.87 0.80 -6.15
C ALA A 507 42.04 0.03 -5.53
N LEU A 508 41.85 -0.58 -4.36
CA LEU A 508 42.88 -1.32 -3.63
C LEU A 508 42.93 -2.82 -3.98
N GLY A 509 41.96 -3.29 -4.79
CA GLY A 509 41.87 -4.68 -5.22
C GLY A 509 40.86 -4.86 -6.35
N VAL A 510 40.60 -6.09 -6.75
CA VAL A 510 39.55 -6.44 -7.72
C VAL A 510 38.17 -6.43 -7.06
N ALA A 511 37.12 -6.23 -7.85
CA ALA A 511 35.78 -6.37 -7.37
C ALA A 511 35.40 -7.85 -7.23
N GLY A 512 34.70 -8.21 -6.16
CA GLY A 512 34.22 -9.56 -5.87
C GLY A 512 32.90 -9.56 -5.11
N PRO A 513 32.33 -10.72 -4.77
CA PRO A 513 31.14 -10.82 -3.94
C PRO A 513 31.36 -10.23 -2.53
N LEU A 514 30.36 -9.53 -1.97
CA LEU A 514 30.44 -8.95 -0.61
C LEU A 514 30.76 -10.01 0.47
N GLY A 515 30.26 -11.23 0.28
CA GLY A 515 30.50 -12.34 1.19
C GLY A 515 31.98 -12.73 1.34
N THR A 516 32.85 -12.39 0.40
CA THR A 516 34.30 -12.69 0.45
C THR A 516 35.10 -11.67 1.25
N PHE A 517 34.53 -10.51 1.57
CA PHE A 517 35.20 -9.48 2.35
C PHE A 517 35.01 -9.71 3.85
N PRO A 518 36.04 -9.52 4.70
CA PRO A 518 35.91 -9.56 6.15
C PRO A 518 34.86 -8.56 6.66
N LEU A 519 34.09 -8.96 7.69
CA LEU A 519 33.01 -8.13 8.22
C LEU A 519 33.50 -6.80 8.78
N ASP A 520 34.66 -6.77 9.41
CA ASP A 520 35.28 -5.56 9.95
C ASP A 520 35.56 -4.52 8.86
N GLN A 521 36.03 -4.94 7.69
CA GLN A 521 36.28 -4.07 6.54
C GLN A 521 34.98 -3.57 5.88
N ALA A 522 33.91 -4.38 5.88
CA ALA A 522 32.63 -4.05 5.27
C ALA A 522 31.65 -3.37 6.23
N ARG A 523 31.84 -3.48 7.53
CA ARG A 523 30.90 -3.03 8.59
C ARG A 523 30.43 -1.59 8.40
N SER A 524 31.37 -0.69 8.18
CA SER A 524 31.05 0.75 8.07
C SER A 524 30.21 1.06 6.83
N ALA A 525 30.54 0.45 5.69
CA ALA A 525 29.79 0.63 4.45
C ALA A 525 28.41 -0.05 4.50
N ILE A 526 28.30 -1.22 5.12
CA ILE A 526 27.01 -1.87 5.37
C ILE A 526 26.15 -0.97 6.25
N GLY A 527 26.70 -0.43 7.34
CA GLY A 527 26.01 0.50 8.21
C GLY A 527 25.52 1.75 7.47
N ALA A 528 26.35 2.33 6.61
CA ALA A 528 25.96 3.47 5.77
C ALA A 528 24.83 3.11 4.79
N THR A 529 24.88 1.92 4.20
CA THR A 529 23.85 1.39 3.29
C THR A 529 22.51 1.22 4.00
N LEU A 530 22.50 0.59 5.17
CA LEU A 530 21.30 0.40 5.98
C LEU A 530 20.69 1.73 6.43
N MET A 531 21.53 2.68 6.90
CA MET A 531 21.06 4.01 7.27
C MET A 531 20.48 4.79 6.07
N LYS A 532 21.09 4.65 4.88
CA LYS A 532 20.55 5.26 3.66
C LYS A 532 19.19 4.67 3.32
N SER A 533 19.08 3.35 3.28
CA SER A 533 17.81 2.65 3.01
C SER A 533 16.71 3.04 4.01
N ALA A 534 17.04 3.14 5.29
CA ALA A 534 16.09 3.58 6.32
C ALA A 534 15.62 5.04 6.13
N ARG A 535 16.53 5.94 5.66
CA ARG A 535 16.15 7.32 5.33
C ARG A 535 15.28 7.39 4.09
N ASP A 536 15.59 6.61 3.06
CA ASP A 536 14.80 6.55 1.82
C ASP A 536 13.38 6.04 2.14
N GLN A 537 13.22 4.97 2.93
CA GLN A 537 11.92 4.48 3.38
C GLN A 537 11.13 5.52 4.20
N ARG A 538 11.81 6.29 5.07
CA ARG A 538 11.17 7.38 5.81
C ARG A 538 10.75 8.53 4.88
N PHE A 539 11.57 8.82 3.88
CA PHE A 539 11.22 9.81 2.86
C PHE A 539 9.98 9.39 2.07
N ASP A 540 9.92 8.14 1.57
CA ASP A 540 8.79 7.62 0.81
C ASP A 540 7.49 7.69 1.62
N ARG A 541 7.54 7.27 2.89
CA ARG A 541 6.40 7.38 3.81
C ARG A 541 6.00 8.83 4.07
N TRP A 542 6.96 9.71 4.26
CA TRP A 542 6.71 11.13 4.45
C TRP A 542 6.06 11.75 3.21
N LEU A 543 6.57 11.47 2.01
CA LEU A 543 6.02 11.97 0.75
C LEU A 543 4.59 11.49 0.56
N MET A 544 4.35 10.20 0.76
CA MET A 544 3.02 9.60 0.68
C MET A 544 2.04 10.26 1.65
N ASN A 545 2.43 10.47 2.90
CA ASN A 545 1.58 11.14 3.90
C ASN A 545 1.26 12.60 3.50
N LYS A 546 2.22 13.33 2.93
CA LYS A 546 1.98 14.67 2.40
C LYS A 546 1.02 14.68 1.23
N GLN A 547 1.15 13.73 0.31
CA GLN A 547 0.22 13.58 -0.81
C GLN A 547 -1.19 13.22 -0.32
N ILE A 548 -1.33 12.29 0.62
CA ILE A 548 -2.62 11.91 1.24
C ILE A 548 -3.28 13.15 1.87
N SER A 549 -2.54 13.91 2.65
CA SER A 549 -3.05 15.14 3.28
C SER A 549 -3.53 16.17 2.24
N ALA A 550 -2.90 16.22 1.07
CA ALA A 550 -3.31 17.12 -0.01
C ALA A 550 -4.55 16.64 -0.77
N HIS A 551 -4.84 15.33 -0.78
CA HIS A 551 -5.95 14.75 -1.54
C HIS A 551 -7.30 15.41 -1.24
N SER A 552 -7.59 15.68 0.03
CA SER A 552 -8.85 16.31 0.47
C SER A 552 -9.06 17.71 -0.11
N TYR A 553 -7.99 18.39 -0.51
CA TYR A 553 -7.99 19.75 -1.05
C TYR A 553 -7.61 19.80 -2.53
N THR A 554 -7.42 18.64 -3.16
CA THR A 554 -7.04 18.56 -4.58
C THR A 554 -8.28 18.32 -5.43
N THR A 555 -8.36 19.01 -6.55
CA THR A 555 -9.36 18.79 -7.59
C THR A 555 -8.70 18.69 -8.94
N CYS A 556 -9.15 17.76 -9.78
CA CYS A 556 -8.61 17.55 -11.12
C CYS A 556 -9.70 17.63 -12.19
N ARG A 557 -9.32 18.03 -13.41
CA ARG A 557 -10.25 18.20 -14.55
C ARG A 557 -11.05 16.93 -14.83
N ALA A 558 -10.43 15.76 -14.78
CA ALA A 558 -11.08 14.48 -15.01
C ALA A 558 -11.80 13.92 -13.77
N ASP A 559 -11.91 14.70 -12.70
CA ASP A 559 -12.52 14.30 -11.43
C ASP A 559 -11.93 13.00 -10.81
N ARG A 560 -10.74 12.63 -11.25
CA ARG A 560 -9.89 11.59 -10.64
C ARG A 560 -8.67 12.26 -10.05
N LEU A 561 -8.32 11.89 -8.82
CA LEU A 561 -7.12 12.41 -8.18
C LEU A 561 -5.90 11.59 -8.62
N PRO A 562 -4.70 12.20 -8.63
CA PRO A 562 -3.48 11.45 -8.87
C PRO A 562 -3.27 10.42 -7.78
N ALA A 563 -2.72 9.26 -8.13
CA ALA A 563 -2.31 8.27 -7.15
C ALA A 563 -1.22 8.86 -6.24
N VAL A 564 -1.26 8.49 -4.95
CA VAL A 564 -0.14 8.74 -4.05
C VAL A 564 0.94 7.70 -4.32
N GLY A 565 2.17 8.12 -4.43
CA GLY A 565 3.23 7.20 -4.79
C GLY A 565 4.57 7.88 -4.94
N THR A 566 5.49 7.13 -5.47
CA THR A 566 6.88 7.46 -5.66
C THR A 566 7.13 8.35 -6.90
N LEU A 567 8.37 8.78 -7.05
CA LEU A 567 8.84 9.61 -8.18
C LEU A 567 9.18 8.74 -9.40
N GLU A 568 8.21 8.01 -9.95
CA GLU A 568 8.40 7.05 -11.05
C GLU A 568 8.95 7.66 -12.35
N LEU A 569 8.86 8.99 -12.52
CA LEU A 569 9.51 9.68 -13.64
C LEU A 569 11.03 9.50 -13.66
N THR A 570 11.67 9.33 -12.50
CA THR A 570 13.10 9.06 -12.41
C THR A 570 13.43 7.69 -12.99
N ASP A 571 12.59 6.70 -12.75
CA ASP A 571 12.75 5.32 -13.25
C ASP A 571 12.54 5.25 -14.76
N SER A 572 11.64 6.09 -15.30
CA SER A 572 11.42 6.22 -16.75
C SER A 572 12.60 6.85 -17.50
N LEU A 573 13.43 7.64 -16.81
CA LEU A 573 14.61 8.31 -17.37
C LEU A 573 15.86 8.03 -16.51
N PRO A 574 16.33 6.78 -16.44
CA PRO A 574 17.39 6.38 -15.51
C PRO A 574 18.73 7.10 -15.76
N PHE A 575 18.94 7.64 -16.95
CA PHE A 575 20.13 8.44 -17.26
C PHE A 575 20.12 9.83 -16.60
N LEU A 576 18.98 10.28 -16.05
CA LEU A 576 18.88 11.49 -15.23
C LEU A 576 19.11 11.23 -13.74
N ALA A 577 19.26 9.96 -13.33
CA ALA A 577 19.51 9.62 -11.94
C ALA A 577 20.84 10.22 -11.46
N LEU A 578 20.77 10.95 -10.34
CA LEU A 578 21.96 11.41 -9.64
C LEU A 578 22.77 10.19 -9.18
N PRO A 579 24.09 10.17 -9.39
CA PRO A 579 24.92 9.11 -8.83
C PRO A 579 24.82 9.14 -7.31
N GLY A 580 24.55 7.98 -6.71
CA GLY A 580 24.30 7.76 -5.27
C GLY A 580 25.47 8.11 -4.35
#